data_3de611e993aec239aa46801523689328
#
_entry.id   3de611e993aec239aa46801523689328
#
_cell.length_a   1.000
_cell.length_b   1.000
_cell.length_c   1.000
_cell.angle_alpha   90.00
_cell.angle_beta   90.00
_cell.angle_gamma   90.00
#
_symmetry.space_group_name_H-M   'P 1'
#
loop_
_entity.id
_entity.type
_entity.pdbx_description
1 polymer ?
#
loop_
_entity_poly.entity_id
_entity_poly.type
_entity_poly.pdbx_seq_one_letter_code
_entity_poly.pdbx_strand_id
1 'polypeptide(L)'
;KGRPGWHIDRVGAFLLSESESPLTAAQRKELERLAGAFSIQGVYHKLLTRQPGQAERIAASPQLVFGEPATERFAVRENGVAYEVSFAEGYSIGLFLDQRDNRRRLLSRHVASGFPLVPPAHVHRHWEALNAFAYTCGFSVCAARAGARVTSIDLSKRYLEWGKRNFVLNQLDPERHEFLHGDALSWLRRLERKKRSFHVIL
;
A
#
# COMPACT_ATOMS: atom_id res chain seq x y z
N LYS A 1 -5.54 0.22 23.19
CA LYS A 1 -6.23 -1.08 22.99
C LYS A 1 -7.42 -0.78 22.09
N GLY A 2 -7.40 -1.26 20.81
CA GLY A 2 -8.50 -1.07 19.87
C GLY A 2 -9.78 -1.74 20.36
N ARG A 3 -10.92 -1.14 20.03
CA ARG A 3 -12.21 -1.79 20.24
C ARG A 3 -12.37 -2.85 19.14
N PRO A 4 -12.79 -4.08 19.46
CA PRO A 4 -13.05 -5.09 18.43
C PRO A 4 -13.99 -4.55 17.35
N GLY A 5 -13.66 -4.76 16.07
CA GLY A 5 -14.51 -4.37 14.94
C GLY A 5 -14.51 -2.88 14.56
N TRP A 6 -13.62 -2.06 15.15
CA TRP A 6 -13.43 -0.66 14.76
C TRP A 6 -11.96 -0.28 14.72
N HIS A 7 -11.50 0.16 13.55
CA HIS A 7 -10.12 0.56 13.30
C HIS A 7 -10.05 2.03 12.93
N ILE A 8 -8.96 2.70 13.33
CA ILE A 8 -8.68 4.09 12.97
C ILE A 8 -7.21 4.18 12.61
N ASP A 9 -6.95 4.66 11.40
CA ASP A 9 -5.62 4.91 10.89
C ASP A 9 -5.44 6.40 10.57
N ARG A 10 -4.21 6.90 10.78
CA ARG A 10 -3.82 8.21 10.31
C ARG A 10 -3.23 8.08 8.90
N VAL A 11 -3.84 8.75 7.93
CA VAL A 11 -3.45 8.77 6.53
C VAL A 11 -3.05 10.20 6.16
N GLY A 12 -1.79 10.55 6.43
CA GLY A 12 -1.30 11.92 6.25
C GLY A 12 -1.99 12.92 7.18
N ALA A 13 -2.70 13.88 6.60
CA ALA A 13 -3.48 14.89 7.31
C ALA A 13 -4.92 14.44 7.62
N PHE A 14 -5.27 13.19 7.33
CA PHE A 14 -6.61 12.65 7.48
C PHE A 14 -6.65 11.48 8.47
N LEU A 15 -7.85 11.21 9.04
CA LEU A 15 -8.14 9.95 9.71
C LEU A 15 -9.03 9.10 8.79
N LEU A 16 -8.69 7.82 8.69
CA LEU A 16 -9.51 6.78 8.10
C LEU A 16 -10.04 5.89 9.21
N SER A 17 -11.36 5.86 9.36
CA SER A 17 -12.07 5.01 10.30
C SER A 17 -12.73 3.87 9.52
N GLU A 18 -12.64 2.64 10.01
CA GLU A 18 -13.21 1.47 9.37
C GLU A 18 -13.97 0.62 10.38
N SER A 19 -15.19 0.19 10.04
CA SER A 19 -15.99 -0.75 10.85
C SER A 19 -17.00 -1.51 10.01
N GLU A 20 -17.51 -2.63 10.54
CA GLU A 20 -18.56 -3.44 9.91
C GLU A 20 -19.97 -2.80 10.02
N SER A 21 -20.12 -1.78 10.86
CA SER A 21 -21.39 -1.09 11.12
C SER A 21 -21.22 0.42 11.00
N PRO A 22 -22.30 1.17 10.74
CA PRO A 22 -22.27 2.63 10.74
C PRO A 22 -21.72 3.19 12.06
N LEU A 23 -21.09 4.36 12.01
CA LEU A 23 -20.57 5.05 13.18
C LEU A 23 -21.65 5.36 14.20
N THR A 24 -21.43 4.95 15.44
CA THR A 24 -22.23 5.39 16.59
C THR A 24 -21.88 6.82 16.98
N ALA A 25 -22.78 7.49 17.73
CA ALA A 25 -22.50 8.83 18.27
C ALA A 25 -21.24 8.88 19.14
N ALA A 26 -20.99 7.83 19.92
CA ALA A 26 -19.78 7.73 20.76
C ALA A 26 -18.49 7.61 19.92
N GLN A 27 -18.52 6.85 18.83
CA GLN A 27 -17.40 6.74 17.90
C GLN A 27 -17.16 8.06 17.17
N ARG A 28 -18.21 8.75 16.74
CA ARG A 28 -18.11 10.07 16.11
C ARG A 28 -17.46 11.09 17.05
N LYS A 29 -17.88 11.15 18.30
CA LYS A 29 -17.27 12.02 19.32
C LYS A 29 -15.79 11.71 19.56
N GLU A 30 -15.41 10.42 19.53
CA GLU A 30 -14.01 10.03 19.66
C GLU A 30 -13.19 10.44 18.42
N LEU A 31 -13.74 10.34 17.21
CA LEU A 31 -13.09 10.84 15.98
C LEU A 31 -12.88 12.35 16.04
N GLU A 32 -13.86 13.12 16.54
CA GLU A 32 -13.75 14.58 16.75
C GLU A 32 -12.63 14.90 17.73
N ARG A 33 -12.55 14.19 18.86
CA ARG A 33 -11.49 14.32 19.87
C ARG A 33 -10.11 14.05 19.27
N LEU A 34 -9.98 12.96 18.50
CA LEU A 34 -8.71 12.58 17.84
C LEU A 34 -8.33 13.60 16.77
N ALA A 35 -9.29 14.08 15.98
CA ALA A 35 -9.04 15.08 14.95
C ALA A 35 -8.47 16.36 15.56
N GLY A 36 -9.03 16.84 16.66
CA GLY A 36 -8.49 18.00 17.38
C GLY A 36 -7.10 17.75 17.96
N ALA A 37 -6.90 16.59 18.60
CA ALA A 37 -5.62 16.25 19.25
C ALA A 37 -4.45 16.12 18.26
N PHE A 38 -4.70 15.72 17.03
CA PHE A 38 -3.67 15.48 16.01
C PHE A 38 -3.69 16.48 14.85
N SER A 39 -4.44 17.58 14.96
CA SER A 39 -4.58 18.60 13.91
C SER A 39 -4.95 18.00 12.56
N ILE A 40 -5.97 17.17 12.55
CA ILE A 40 -6.48 16.46 11.36
C ILE A 40 -7.36 17.39 10.54
N GLN A 41 -7.17 17.42 9.23
CA GLN A 41 -7.96 18.23 8.31
C GLN A 41 -9.34 17.64 8.02
N GLY A 42 -9.44 16.32 7.86
CA GLY A 42 -10.70 15.66 7.58
C GLY A 42 -10.71 14.21 8.05
N VAL A 43 -11.90 13.71 8.33
CA VAL A 43 -12.14 12.36 8.82
C VAL A 43 -13.02 11.62 7.85
N TYR A 44 -12.56 10.46 7.42
CA TYR A 44 -13.25 9.56 6.53
C TYR A 44 -13.67 8.29 7.27
N HIS A 45 -14.80 7.75 6.89
CA HIS A 45 -15.27 6.46 7.38
C HIS A 45 -15.60 5.51 6.24
N LYS A 46 -15.24 4.25 6.43
CA LYS A 46 -15.46 3.17 5.49
C LYS A 46 -16.21 2.03 6.19
N LEU A 47 -17.28 1.59 5.56
CA LEU A 47 -17.98 0.36 5.96
C LEU A 47 -17.29 -0.86 5.33
N LEU A 48 -16.92 -1.82 6.17
CA LEU A 48 -16.34 -3.09 5.73
C LEU A 48 -17.48 -4.05 5.37
N THR A 49 -17.76 -4.19 4.09
CA THR A 49 -18.75 -5.17 3.58
C THR A 49 -18.02 -6.44 3.11
N ARG A 50 -18.54 -7.61 3.48
CA ARG A 50 -17.92 -8.90 3.19
C ARG A 50 -17.87 -9.29 1.72
N GLN A 51 -18.71 -8.72 0.86
CA GLN A 51 -18.73 -8.96 -0.60
C GLN A 51 -19.31 -7.77 -1.35
N PRO A 52 -18.53 -6.78 -1.74
CA PRO A 52 -19.04 -5.71 -2.59
C PRO A 52 -19.22 -6.21 -4.03
N GLY A 53 -20.45 -6.13 -4.56
CA GLY A 53 -20.73 -6.24 -5.98
C GLY A 53 -20.05 -5.12 -6.79
N GLN A 54 -20.06 -5.21 -8.11
CA GLN A 54 -19.35 -4.23 -8.96
C GLN A 54 -19.90 -2.79 -8.83
N ALA A 55 -21.22 -2.63 -8.62
CA ALA A 55 -21.87 -1.34 -8.34
C ALA A 55 -21.58 -0.81 -6.92
N GLU A 56 -21.27 -1.70 -5.97
CA GLU A 56 -20.99 -1.37 -4.58
C GLU A 56 -19.51 -0.97 -4.36
N ARG A 57 -18.63 -1.14 -5.35
CA ARG A 57 -17.21 -0.77 -5.22
C ARG A 57 -16.98 0.73 -5.00
N ILE A 58 -17.80 1.59 -5.62
CA ILE A 58 -17.74 3.04 -5.41
C ILE A 58 -18.37 3.38 -4.06
N ALA A 59 -19.46 2.72 -3.69
CA ALA A 59 -20.08 2.85 -2.37
C ALA A 59 -19.19 2.32 -1.23
N ALA A 60 -18.22 1.43 -1.55
CA ALA A 60 -17.23 0.92 -0.62
C ALA A 60 -16.05 1.88 -0.39
N SER A 61 -15.98 3.01 -1.11
CA SER A 61 -14.98 4.05 -0.87
C SER A 61 -15.21 4.72 0.49
N PRO A 62 -14.14 5.14 1.19
CA PRO A 62 -14.27 5.97 2.38
C PRO A 62 -15.10 7.22 2.11
N GLN A 63 -16.08 7.52 2.97
CA GLN A 63 -16.93 8.70 2.87
C GLN A 63 -16.47 9.76 3.87
N LEU A 64 -16.49 11.04 3.48
CA LEU A 64 -16.19 12.15 4.39
C LEU A 64 -17.23 12.21 5.49
N VAL A 65 -16.79 12.19 6.75
CA VAL A 65 -17.66 12.31 7.93
C VAL A 65 -17.75 13.75 8.39
N PHE A 66 -16.61 14.45 8.45
CA PHE A 66 -16.51 15.87 8.76
C PHE A 66 -15.11 16.41 8.40
N GLY A 67 -14.96 17.72 8.39
CA GLY A 67 -13.71 18.42 8.04
C GLY A 67 -13.59 18.69 6.55
N GLU A 68 -12.37 19.00 6.10
CA GLU A 68 -12.08 19.32 4.70
C GLU A 68 -11.90 18.07 3.85
N PRO A 69 -12.41 18.05 2.62
CA PRO A 69 -12.21 16.92 1.73
C PRO A 69 -10.75 16.80 1.29
N ALA A 70 -10.29 15.57 1.18
CA ALA A 70 -9.00 15.28 0.55
C ALA A 70 -9.06 15.56 -0.96
N THR A 71 -7.94 15.95 -1.54
CA THR A 71 -7.77 15.93 -3.00
C THR A 71 -7.94 14.52 -3.54
N GLU A 72 -8.32 14.38 -4.81
CA GLU A 72 -8.55 13.08 -5.45
C GLU A 72 -7.37 12.11 -5.20
N ARG A 73 -6.15 12.65 -5.26
CA ARG A 73 -4.93 11.92 -4.95
C ARG A 73 -4.01 12.79 -4.12
N PHE A 74 -3.40 12.20 -3.12
CA PHE A 74 -2.45 12.88 -2.25
C PHE A 74 -1.33 11.94 -1.80
N ALA A 75 -0.21 12.50 -1.38
CA ALA A 75 0.93 11.73 -0.94
C ALA A 75 0.93 11.57 0.57
N VAL A 76 1.24 10.35 1.03
CA VAL A 76 1.48 10.05 2.45
C VAL A 76 2.87 9.46 2.62
N ARG A 77 3.41 9.50 3.84
CA ARG A 77 4.71 8.91 4.16
C ARG A 77 4.59 7.81 5.21
N GLU A 78 5.25 6.70 4.93
CA GLU A 78 5.40 5.58 5.85
C GLU A 78 6.86 5.15 5.86
N ASN A 79 7.51 5.14 7.04
CA ASN A 79 8.93 4.79 7.19
C ASN A 79 9.87 5.53 6.22
N GLY A 80 9.57 6.81 5.91
CA GLY A 80 10.35 7.64 4.98
C GLY A 80 10.06 7.39 3.49
N VAL A 81 9.19 6.46 3.16
CA VAL A 81 8.74 6.18 1.78
C VAL A 81 7.44 6.91 1.50
N ALA A 82 7.34 7.58 0.36
CA ALA A 82 6.14 8.28 -0.09
C ALA A 82 5.24 7.35 -0.92
N TYR A 83 3.94 7.46 -0.71
CA TYR A 83 2.92 6.73 -1.47
C TYR A 83 1.81 7.67 -1.88
N GLU A 84 1.37 7.59 -3.12
CA GLU A 84 0.13 8.19 -3.58
C GLU A 84 -1.04 7.36 -3.06
N VAL A 85 -2.02 8.01 -2.47
CA VAL A 85 -3.26 7.39 -1.98
C VAL A 85 -4.47 8.19 -2.45
N SER A 86 -5.65 7.56 -2.43
CA SER A 86 -6.92 8.20 -2.79
C SER A 86 -8.07 7.57 -2.01
N PHE A 87 -8.96 8.40 -1.49
CA PHE A 87 -10.20 7.92 -0.87
C PHE A 87 -11.33 7.65 -1.89
N ALA A 88 -11.13 7.99 -3.17
CA ALA A 88 -12.13 7.80 -4.23
C ALA A 88 -11.96 6.49 -5.04
N GLU A 89 -10.97 5.66 -4.71
CA GLU A 89 -10.60 4.49 -5.53
C GLU A 89 -11.35 3.19 -5.18
N GLY A 90 -12.38 3.25 -4.36
CA GLY A 90 -13.18 2.10 -3.96
C GLY A 90 -12.68 1.44 -2.68
N TYR A 91 -12.60 0.11 -2.66
CA TYR A 91 -12.33 -0.66 -1.44
C TYR A 91 -10.96 -0.37 -0.81
N SER A 92 -9.93 -0.10 -1.59
CA SER A 92 -8.59 0.21 -1.06
C SER A 92 -8.16 1.62 -1.44
N ILE A 93 -7.48 2.29 -0.53
CA ILE A 93 -6.98 3.66 -0.73
C ILE A 93 -5.68 3.74 -1.54
N GLY A 94 -5.20 2.63 -2.10
CA GLY A 94 -3.92 2.57 -2.81
C GLY A 94 -2.77 2.03 -1.97
N LEU A 95 -2.99 1.77 -0.68
CA LEU A 95 -1.99 1.18 0.22
C LEU A 95 -2.69 0.29 1.24
N PHE A 96 -2.19 -0.93 1.45
CA PHE A 96 -2.62 -1.82 2.51
C PHE A 96 -1.90 -1.46 3.81
N LEU A 97 -2.60 -0.79 4.73
CA LEU A 97 -1.99 -0.22 5.95
C LEU A 97 -1.52 -1.32 6.93
N ASP A 98 -2.20 -2.45 6.97
CA ASP A 98 -1.85 -3.65 7.75
C ASP A 98 -0.49 -4.26 7.35
N GLN A 99 -0.02 -4.01 6.11
CA GLN A 99 1.24 -4.51 5.59
C GLN A 99 2.47 -3.62 5.91
N ARG A 100 2.30 -2.63 6.76
CA ARG A 100 3.34 -1.65 7.12
C ARG A 100 4.63 -2.30 7.63
N ASP A 101 4.52 -3.29 8.51
CA ASP A 101 5.70 -3.96 9.07
C ASP A 101 6.42 -4.82 8.04
N ASN A 102 5.69 -5.46 7.13
CA ASN A 102 6.28 -6.22 6.04
C ASN A 102 7.02 -5.31 5.05
N ARG A 103 6.45 -4.14 4.73
CA ARG A 103 7.15 -3.13 3.92
C ARG A 103 8.41 -2.63 4.62
N ARG A 104 8.36 -2.39 5.94
CA ARG A 104 9.54 -1.99 6.73
C ARG A 104 10.63 -3.06 6.70
N ARG A 105 10.29 -4.34 6.78
CA ARG A 105 11.26 -5.45 6.67
C ARG A 105 11.99 -5.44 5.34
N LEU A 106 11.29 -5.22 4.23
CA LEU A 106 11.91 -5.05 2.91
C LEU A 106 12.85 -3.85 2.88
N LEU A 107 12.38 -2.70 3.35
CA LEU A 107 13.15 -1.47 3.35
C LEU A 107 14.44 -1.59 4.19
N SER A 108 14.36 -2.22 5.35
CA SER A 108 15.51 -2.47 6.23
C SER A 108 16.36 -3.67 5.80
N ARG A 109 15.87 -4.50 4.89
CA ARG A 109 16.47 -5.77 4.45
C ARG A 109 16.61 -6.79 5.59
N HIS A 110 15.78 -6.70 6.62
CA HIS A 110 15.80 -7.61 7.76
C HIS A 110 14.39 -8.09 8.11
N VAL A 111 14.26 -9.37 8.36
CA VAL A 111 13.04 -9.96 8.93
C VAL A 111 12.98 -9.68 10.43
N ALA A 112 14.11 -9.91 11.12
CA ALA A 112 14.33 -9.64 12.53
C ALA A 112 15.82 -9.38 12.79
N SER A 113 16.18 -9.02 14.03
CA SER A 113 17.60 -8.89 14.42
C SER A 113 18.35 -10.19 14.17
N GLY A 114 19.47 -10.12 13.45
CA GLY A 114 20.27 -11.29 13.07
C GLY A 114 19.72 -12.10 11.87
N PHE A 115 18.55 -11.74 11.33
CA PHE A 115 17.94 -12.44 10.19
C PHE A 115 17.80 -11.50 8.98
N PRO A 116 18.85 -11.37 8.15
CA PRO A 116 18.78 -10.56 6.94
C PRO A 116 17.84 -11.21 5.91
N LEU A 117 17.06 -10.38 5.22
CA LEU A 117 16.17 -10.81 4.13
C LEU A 117 16.99 -11.23 2.89
N VAL A 118 18.13 -10.58 2.68
CA VAL A 118 19.06 -10.86 1.59
C VAL A 118 20.44 -11.10 2.22
N PRO A 119 21.11 -12.22 1.89
CA PRO A 119 22.45 -12.50 2.43
C PRO A 119 23.43 -11.37 2.18
N PRO A 120 24.34 -11.06 3.11
CA PRO A 120 25.31 -9.95 3.00
C PRO A 120 26.14 -9.97 1.71
N ALA A 121 26.50 -11.15 1.21
CA ALA A 121 27.24 -11.31 -0.04
C ALA A 121 26.50 -10.75 -1.27
N HIS A 122 25.20 -10.63 -1.22
CA HIS A 122 24.37 -10.10 -2.31
C HIS A 122 24.00 -8.62 -2.10
N VAL A 123 24.29 -8.04 -0.93
CA VAL A 123 23.96 -6.62 -0.62
C VAL A 123 24.76 -5.66 -1.49
N HIS A 124 25.97 -6.03 -1.89
CA HIS A 124 26.84 -5.24 -2.78
C HIS A 124 26.61 -5.51 -4.28
N ARG A 125 25.78 -6.49 -4.62
CA ARG A 125 25.32 -6.77 -5.98
C ARG A 125 23.83 -6.41 -6.06
N HIS A 126 23.37 -5.99 -7.23
CA HIS A 126 21.94 -5.77 -7.44
C HIS A 126 21.18 -7.07 -7.16
N TRP A 127 20.40 -7.08 -6.09
CA TRP A 127 19.53 -8.20 -5.79
C TRP A 127 18.20 -8.04 -6.54
N GLU A 128 17.59 -9.17 -6.88
CA GLU A 128 16.35 -9.22 -7.66
C GLU A 128 15.18 -9.52 -6.73
N ALA A 129 14.11 -8.75 -6.85
CA ALA A 129 12.85 -8.99 -6.15
C ALA A 129 11.70 -9.16 -7.15
N LEU A 130 10.85 -10.13 -6.90
CA LEU A 130 9.59 -10.33 -7.61
C LEU A 130 8.43 -9.99 -6.71
N ASN A 131 7.57 -9.07 -7.12
CA ASN A 131 6.31 -8.77 -6.47
C ASN A 131 5.16 -9.27 -7.38
N ALA A 132 4.63 -10.45 -7.08
CA ALA A 132 3.45 -11.02 -7.72
C ALA A 132 2.20 -10.45 -7.04
N PHE A 133 1.21 -10.01 -7.78
CA PHE A 133 0.03 -9.27 -7.27
C PHE A 133 0.41 -7.88 -6.71
N ALA A 134 1.19 -7.14 -7.51
CA ALA A 134 1.89 -5.95 -7.04
C ALA A 134 0.99 -4.78 -6.63
N TYR A 135 -0.27 -4.76 -7.07
CA TYR A 135 -1.20 -3.66 -6.83
C TYR A 135 -0.56 -2.31 -7.21
N THR A 136 -0.53 -1.32 -6.33
CA THR A 136 0.14 -0.03 -6.54
C THR A 136 1.64 -0.06 -6.26
N CYS A 137 2.24 -1.25 -6.23
CA CYS A 137 3.67 -1.49 -6.05
C CYS A 137 4.26 -1.00 -4.72
N GLY A 138 3.47 -0.96 -3.63
CA GLY A 138 3.97 -0.50 -2.33
C GLY A 138 5.17 -1.30 -1.82
N PHE A 139 5.16 -2.62 -1.97
CA PHE A 139 6.31 -3.47 -1.65
C PHE A 139 7.47 -3.27 -2.63
N SER A 140 7.16 -3.12 -3.93
CA SER A 140 8.16 -2.90 -4.98
C SER A 140 8.99 -1.64 -4.71
N VAL A 141 8.33 -0.54 -4.30
CA VAL A 141 9.02 0.71 -3.94
C VAL A 141 9.97 0.49 -2.76
N CYS A 142 9.54 -0.25 -1.72
CA CYS A 142 10.40 -0.56 -0.58
C CYS A 142 11.61 -1.39 -0.98
N ALA A 143 11.43 -2.42 -1.81
CA ALA A 143 12.51 -3.26 -2.31
C ALA A 143 13.50 -2.43 -3.19
N ALA A 144 12.98 -1.59 -4.09
CA ALA A 144 13.79 -0.72 -4.94
C ALA A 144 14.59 0.30 -4.13
N ARG A 145 13.98 0.94 -3.11
CA ARG A 145 14.67 1.81 -2.16
C ARG A 145 15.77 1.10 -1.38
N ALA A 146 15.60 -0.19 -1.15
CA ALA A 146 16.61 -1.05 -0.53
C ALA A 146 17.68 -1.57 -1.52
N GLY A 147 17.65 -1.13 -2.78
CA GLY A 147 18.65 -1.46 -3.82
C GLY A 147 18.30 -2.65 -4.71
N ALA A 148 17.06 -3.15 -4.67
CA ALA A 148 16.62 -4.22 -5.56
C ALA A 148 16.38 -3.72 -6.99
N ARG A 149 16.67 -4.57 -7.98
CA ARG A 149 15.94 -4.54 -9.23
C ARG A 149 14.64 -5.30 -9.06
N VAL A 150 13.51 -4.67 -9.38
CA VAL A 150 12.20 -5.22 -9.07
C VAL A 150 11.43 -5.56 -10.35
N THR A 151 10.80 -6.74 -10.35
CA THR A 151 9.78 -7.14 -11.32
C THR A 151 8.43 -7.13 -10.60
N SER A 152 7.51 -6.29 -11.04
CA SER A 152 6.16 -6.15 -10.48
C SER A 152 5.14 -6.71 -11.45
N ILE A 153 4.28 -7.63 -11.00
CA ILE A 153 3.24 -8.25 -11.81
C ILE A 153 1.88 -7.92 -11.23
N ASP A 154 0.97 -7.41 -12.05
CA ASP A 154 -0.42 -7.21 -11.65
C ASP A 154 -1.38 -7.37 -12.84
N LEU A 155 -2.59 -7.83 -12.55
CA LEU A 155 -3.65 -7.99 -13.55
C LEU A 155 -4.21 -6.64 -14.02
N SER A 156 -4.02 -5.58 -13.24
CA SER A 156 -4.51 -4.23 -13.51
C SER A 156 -3.39 -3.33 -14.04
N LYS A 157 -3.44 -2.99 -15.32
CA LYS A 157 -2.55 -1.98 -15.92
C LYS A 157 -2.63 -0.64 -15.17
N ARG A 158 -3.84 -0.24 -14.74
CA ARG A 158 -4.07 0.99 -13.97
C ARG A 158 -3.29 1.01 -12.66
N TYR A 159 -3.24 -0.11 -11.93
CA TYR A 159 -2.48 -0.20 -10.69
C TYR A 159 -0.97 -0.21 -10.93
N LEU A 160 -0.50 -0.82 -12.00
CA LEU A 160 0.92 -0.74 -12.36
C LEU A 160 1.33 0.70 -12.74
N GLU A 161 0.50 1.45 -13.46
CA GLU A 161 0.76 2.87 -13.74
C GLU A 161 0.75 3.72 -12.45
N TRP A 162 -0.12 3.39 -11.49
CA TRP A 162 -0.06 4.00 -10.16
C TRP A 162 1.25 3.62 -9.44
N GLY A 163 1.67 2.38 -9.55
CA GLY A 163 2.94 1.91 -9.04
C GLY A 163 4.12 2.71 -9.58
N LYS A 164 4.18 2.96 -10.89
CA LYS A 164 5.22 3.80 -11.50
C LYS A 164 5.25 5.21 -10.90
N ARG A 165 4.07 5.82 -10.64
CA ARG A 165 4.02 7.13 -9.95
C ARG A 165 4.58 7.04 -8.54
N ASN A 166 4.35 5.94 -7.81
CA ASN A 166 4.95 5.70 -6.51
C ASN A 166 6.48 5.59 -6.58
N PHE A 167 7.03 5.02 -7.66
CA PHE A 167 8.48 5.03 -7.89
C PHE A 167 8.98 6.48 -8.08
N VAL A 168 8.35 7.25 -8.94
CA VAL A 168 8.71 8.66 -9.21
C VAL A 168 8.63 9.51 -7.94
N LEU A 169 7.60 9.35 -7.11
CA LEU A 169 7.47 10.03 -5.80
C LEU A 169 8.65 9.77 -4.86
N ASN A 170 9.34 8.65 -5.05
CA ASN A 170 10.51 8.26 -4.26
C ASN A 170 11.84 8.48 -4.98
N GLN A 171 11.85 9.25 -6.09
CA GLN A 171 13.03 9.52 -6.90
C GLN A 171 13.68 8.24 -7.45
N LEU A 172 12.88 7.21 -7.69
CA LEU A 172 13.27 5.97 -8.34
C LEU A 172 12.90 6.06 -9.83
N ASP A 173 13.80 5.64 -10.69
CA ASP A 173 13.55 5.57 -12.13
C ASP A 173 12.75 4.30 -12.46
N PRO A 174 11.48 4.38 -12.89
CA PRO A 174 10.68 3.20 -13.22
C PRO A 174 11.27 2.36 -14.36
N GLU A 175 12.01 2.97 -15.29
CA GLU A 175 12.58 2.27 -16.46
C GLU A 175 13.71 1.30 -16.07
N ARG A 176 14.23 1.40 -14.86
CA ARG A 176 15.21 0.46 -14.32
C ARG A 176 14.59 -0.79 -13.70
N HIS A 177 13.26 -0.89 -13.72
CA HIS A 177 12.46 -1.95 -13.13
C HIS A 177 11.50 -2.52 -14.18
N GLU A 178 10.85 -3.64 -13.88
CA GLU A 178 9.91 -4.28 -14.80
C GLU A 178 8.49 -4.22 -14.24
N PHE A 179 7.54 -3.82 -15.09
CA PHE A 179 6.11 -3.79 -14.77
C PHE A 179 5.36 -4.65 -15.78
N LEU A 180 4.93 -5.83 -15.37
CA LEU A 180 4.38 -6.86 -16.21
C LEU A 180 2.86 -6.95 -16.00
N HIS A 181 2.10 -6.42 -16.93
CA HIS A 181 0.64 -6.52 -16.93
C HIS A 181 0.19 -7.91 -17.32
N GLY A 182 -0.69 -8.53 -16.53
CA GLY A 182 -1.32 -9.79 -16.80
C GLY A 182 -1.43 -10.73 -15.61
N ASP A 183 -1.92 -11.93 -15.85
CA ASP A 183 -2.10 -12.97 -14.86
C ASP A 183 -0.75 -13.40 -14.25
N ALA A 184 -0.65 -13.35 -12.92
CA ALA A 184 0.59 -13.63 -12.22
C ALA A 184 1.09 -15.06 -12.44
N LEU A 185 0.21 -16.06 -12.42
CA LEU A 185 0.62 -17.46 -12.62
C LEU A 185 1.14 -17.70 -14.04
N SER A 186 0.54 -17.06 -15.03
CA SER A 186 1.00 -17.10 -16.41
C SER A 186 2.38 -16.45 -16.56
N TRP A 187 2.62 -15.33 -15.87
CA TRP A 187 3.93 -14.68 -15.86
C TRP A 187 4.98 -15.52 -15.12
N LEU A 188 4.65 -16.13 -13.98
CA LEU A 188 5.57 -17.02 -13.25
C LEU A 188 6.05 -18.16 -14.14
N ARG A 189 5.15 -18.84 -14.87
CA ARG A 189 5.52 -19.89 -15.84
C ARG A 189 6.43 -19.38 -16.95
N ARG A 190 6.24 -18.12 -17.41
CA ARG A 190 7.12 -17.51 -18.43
C ARG A 190 8.50 -17.18 -17.88
N LEU A 191 8.56 -16.66 -16.64
CA LEU A 191 9.82 -16.34 -15.96
C LEU A 191 10.63 -17.61 -15.66
N GLU A 192 9.96 -18.71 -15.24
CA GLU A 192 10.57 -20.03 -15.06
C GLU A 192 11.18 -20.55 -16.37
N ARG A 193 10.43 -20.53 -17.47
CA ARG A 193 10.96 -20.93 -18.79
C ARG A 193 12.17 -20.11 -19.24
N LYS A 194 12.22 -18.82 -18.84
CA LYS A 194 13.37 -17.93 -19.06
C LYS A 194 14.48 -18.11 -18.05
N LYS A 195 14.35 -19.08 -17.13
CA LYS A 195 15.31 -19.35 -16.05
C LYS A 195 15.62 -18.10 -15.21
N ARG A 196 14.64 -17.21 -15.03
CA ARG A 196 14.77 -16.06 -14.14
C ARG A 196 14.73 -16.52 -12.69
N SER A 197 15.62 -16.00 -11.89
CA SER A 197 15.67 -16.25 -10.44
C SER A 197 15.56 -14.95 -9.66
N PHE A 198 15.01 -15.00 -8.47
CA PHE A 198 14.80 -13.87 -7.60
C PHE A 198 15.29 -14.21 -6.19
N HIS A 199 15.89 -13.25 -5.52
CA HIS A 199 16.34 -13.40 -4.13
C HIS A 199 15.15 -13.32 -3.16
N VAL A 200 14.11 -12.57 -3.52
CA VAL A 200 12.89 -12.39 -2.73
C VAL A 200 11.68 -12.45 -3.65
N ILE A 201 10.67 -13.20 -3.25
CA ILE A 201 9.35 -13.27 -3.91
C ILE A 201 8.29 -12.86 -2.88
N LEU A 202 7.38 -11.98 -3.30
CA LEU A 202 6.32 -11.37 -2.51
C LEU A 202 4.96 -11.68 -3.11
#